data_2572fb5a84a768f7095fce757c6be3c0
#
_entry.id   2572fb5a84a768f7095fce757c6be3c0
#
_cell.length_a   1.000
_cell.length_b   1.000
_cell.length_c   1.000
_cell.angle_alpha   90.00
_cell.angle_beta   90.00
_cell.angle_gamma   90.00
#
_symmetry.space_group_name_H-M   'P 1'
#
loop_
_entity.id
_entity.type
_entity.pdbx_description
1 polymer ?
#
loop_
_entity_poly.entity_id
_entity_poly.type
_entity_poly.pdbx_seq_one_letter_code
_entity_poly.pdbx_strand_id
1 'polypeptide(L)'
;MLSLFLIRGPHAGASVDWKFGEQIAQLDLSPTWAFGVRWSPSGKTLAYAGHSSMIYFVDDVEGSPAAQNLALRDLPLRDILFVSEKMAIGVGFDCNPLIFAADETGLWSFVRYLDERKVTPSTSKASQLSEALGKLYGQSRQGSSSDTVEPSKPRGGAHENCITCIVPLRKGSESIVKRFSTSGLDGKIVVWDLENHITIPK
;
A
#
# COMPACT_ATOMS: atom_id res chain seq x y z
N MET A 1 2.97 0.49 -20.02
CA MET A 1 4.08 -0.44 -20.25
C MET A 1 5.10 -0.20 -19.16
N LEU A 2 5.32 -1.15 -18.28
CA LEU A 2 6.34 -1.14 -17.24
C LEU A 2 7.55 -1.92 -17.75
N SER A 3 8.69 -1.27 -17.88
CA SER A 3 9.92 -1.93 -18.28
C SER A 3 10.81 -2.14 -17.06
N LEU A 4 11.19 -3.39 -16.80
CA LEU A 4 12.13 -3.75 -15.76
C LEU A 4 13.52 -3.92 -16.37
N PHE A 5 14.48 -3.13 -15.88
CA PHE A 5 15.88 -3.25 -16.27
C PHE A 5 16.68 -3.83 -15.11
N LEU A 6 17.46 -4.87 -15.37
CA LEU A 6 18.42 -5.36 -14.40
C LEU A 6 19.69 -4.53 -14.47
N ILE A 7 19.99 -3.84 -13.38
CA ILE A 7 21.30 -3.24 -13.17
C ILE A 7 22.01 -4.12 -12.14
N ARG A 8 22.75 -5.12 -12.60
CA ARG A 8 23.49 -6.03 -11.71
C ARG A 8 24.91 -5.54 -11.53
N GLY A 9 25.32 -5.36 -10.27
CA GLY A 9 26.74 -5.25 -9.92
C GLY A 9 27.43 -6.62 -10.07
N PRO A 10 28.76 -6.67 -10.14
CA PRO A 10 29.51 -7.91 -10.32
C PRO A 10 29.43 -8.77 -9.06
N HIS A 11 28.52 -9.75 -9.03
CA HIS A 11 28.53 -10.82 -8.05
C HIS A 11 28.89 -12.13 -8.73
N ALA A 12 29.97 -12.71 -8.26
CA ALA A 12 30.51 -13.98 -8.68
C ALA A 12 29.49 -15.12 -8.44
N GLY A 13 29.24 -15.94 -9.45
CA GLY A 13 28.74 -17.28 -9.27
C GLY A 13 27.53 -17.76 -10.10
N ALA A 14 26.98 -17.00 -11.04
CA ALA A 14 25.96 -17.54 -11.94
C ALA A 14 26.40 -17.40 -13.41
N SER A 15 26.30 -18.48 -14.15
CA SER A 15 26.77 -18.66 -15.53
C SER A 15 25.89 -18.01 -16.60
N VAL A 16 25.28 -16.89 -16.34
CA VAL A 16 24.50 -16.15 -17.32
C VAL A 16 25.13 -14.76 -17.47
N ASP A 17 25.73 -14.51 -18.63
CA ASP A 17 26.35 -13.24 -19.03
C ASP A 17 25.26 -12.19 -19.32
N TRP A 18 24.58 -11.68 -18.28
CA TRP A 18 23.69 -10.53 -18.42
C TRP A 18 24.55 -9.26 -18.54
N LYS A 19 24.32 -8.52 -19.60
CA LYS A 19 24.99 -7.22 -19.77
C LYS A 19 24.34 -6.16 -18.90
N PHE A 20 25.16 -5.30 -18.31
CA PHE A 20 24.68 -4.12 -17.57
C PHE A 20 23.68 -3.30 -18.41
N GLY A 21 22.51 -3.00 -17.87
CA GLY A 21 21.46 -2.26 -18.58
C GLY A 21 20.59 -3.11 -19.51
N GLU A 22 20.75 -4.43 -19.52
CA GLU A 22 19.88 -5.31 -20.28
C GLU A 22 18.48 -5.38 -19.66
N GLN A 23 17.47 -5.33 -20.53
CA GLN A 23 16.08 -5.47 -20.11
C GLN A 23 15.78 -6.95 -19.82
N ILE A 24 15.41 -7.26 -18.56
CA ILE A 24 15.09 -8.64 -18.15
C ILE A 24 13.65 -8.99 -18.53
N ALA A 25 12.72 -8.09 -18.23
CA ALA A 25 11.30 -8.34 -18.44
C ALA A 25 10.58 -7.05 -18.84
N GLN A 26 9.55 -7.23 -19.64
CA GLN A 26 8.59 -6.18 -19.96
C GLN A 26 7.22 -6.68 -19.54
N LEU A 27 6.61 -5.95 -18.62
CA LEU A 27 5.27 -6.27 -18.13
C LEU A 27 4.27 -5.38 -18.87
N ASP A 28 3.43 -5.99 -19.70
CA ASP A 28 2.33 -5.33 -20.40
C ASP A 28 1.13 -5.13 -19.46
N LEU A 29 1.37 -4.46 -18.35
CA LEU A 29 0.36 -4.02 -17.42
C LEU A 29 -0.13 -2.62 -17.82
N SER A 30 -1.31 -2.24 -17.38
CA SER A 30 -1.90 -0.94 -17.73
C SER A 30 -0.89 0.20 -17.62
N PRO A 31 -0.81 1.10 -18.61
CA PRO A 31 0.13 2.22 -18.59
C PRO A 31 -0.16 3.11 -17.38
N THR A 32 0.69 3.06 -16.39
CA THR A 32 0.59 3.85 -15.16
C THR A 32 1.97 4.27 -14.71
N TRP A 33 2.05 5.38 -14.00
CA TRP A 33 3.29 5.76 -13.35
C TRP A 33 3.54 4.83 -12.17
N ALA A 34 4.72 4.25 -12.10
CA ALA A 34 5.15 3.48 -10.93
C ALA A 34 5.76 4.44 -9.90
N PHE A 35 5.24 4.41 -8.68
CA PHE A 35 5.72 5.25 -7.58
C PHE A 35 6.70 4.51 -6.69
N GLY A 36 6.33 3.32 -6.23
CA GLY A 36 7.14 2.51 -5.36
C GLY A 36 7.30 1.11 -5.92
N VAL A 37 8.49 0.53 -5.79
CA VAL A 37 8.80 -0.84 -6.20
C VAL A 37 9.58 -1.52 -5.09
N ARG A 38 9.21 -2.76 -4.74
CA ARG A 38 9.90 -3.56 -3.71
C ARG A 38 9.90 -5.03 -4.09
N TRP A 39 10.99 -5.68 -3.75
CA TRP A 39 11.11 -7.14 -3.81
C TRP A 39 10.72 -7.76 -2.47
N SER A 40 10.10 -8.94 -2.53
CA SER A 40 9.93 -9.79 -1.34
C SER A 40 11.29 -10.18 -0.76
N PRO A 41 11.37 -10.60 0.51
CA PRO A 41 12.63 -10.98 1.14
C PRO A 41 13.44 -12.03 0.38
N SER A 42 12.76 -12.99 -0.27
CA SER A 42 13.41 -14.01 -1.12
C SER A 42 13.78 -13.51 -2.52
N GLY A 43 13.28 -12.35 -2.95
CA GLY A 43 13.43 -11.86 -4.31
C GLY A 43 12.53 -12.54 -5.36
N LYS A 44 11.55 -13.36 -4.93
CA LYS A 44 10.66 -14.09 -5.86
C LYS A 44 9.48 -13.26 -6.34
N THR A 45 8.94 -12.42 -5.48
CA THR A 45 7.79 -11.57 -5.78
C THR A 45 8.21 -10.11 -5.84
N LEU A 46 7.83 -9.43 -6.90
CA LEU A 46 7.95 -7.98 -7.05
C LEU A 46 6.60 -7.34 -6.75
N ALA A 47 6.58 -6.33 -5.87
CA ALA A 47 5.41 -5.47 -5.70
C ALA A 47 5.69 -4.07 -6.22
N TYR A 48 4.71 -3.44 -6.88
CA TYR A 48 4.79 -2.03 -7.24
C TYR A 48 3.43 -1.34 -7.15
N ALA A 49 3.46 -0.07 -6.80
CA ALA A 49 2.29 0.79 -6.72
C ALA A 49 2.22 1.71 -7.94
N GLY A 50 1.03 1.83 -8.52
CA GLY A 50 0.77 2.70 -9.65
C GLY A 50 -0.04 3.94 -9.28
N HIS A 51 0.01 4.93 -10.15
CA HIS A 51 -0.78 6.17 -10.04
C HIS A 51 -2.30 5.92 -10.13
N SER A 52 -2.73 4.83 -10.74
CA SER A 52 -4.15 4.49 -10.99
C SER A 52 -4.87 3.89 -9.79
N SER A 53 -4.40 4.09 -8.56
CA SER A 53 -4.92 3.43 -7.34
C SER A 53 -4.89 1.90 -7.45
N MET A 54 -3.83 1.38 -8.04
CA MET A 54 -3.59 -0.06 -8.20
C MET A 54 -2.29 -0.44 -7.50
N ILE A 55 -2.29 -1.62 -6.88
CA ILE A 55 -1.07 -2.31 -6.46
C ILE A 55 -0.96 -3.61 -7.25
N TYR A 56 0.25 -3.93 -7.66
CA TYR A 56 0.58 -5.11 -8.45
C TYR A 56 1.56 -5.98 -7.70
N PHE A 57 1.34 -7.30 -7.76
CA PHE A 57 2.26 -8.31 -7.28
C PHE A 57 2.61 -9.21 -8.47
N VAL A 58 3.90 -9.40 -8.72
CA VAL A 58 4.40 -10.15 -9.87
C VAL A 58 5.34 -11.23 -9.38
N ASP A 59 4.94 -12.47 -9.59
CA ASP A 59 5.76 -13.62 -9.29
C ASP A 59 6.56 -14.07 -10.54
N ASP A 60 7.67 -14.76 -10.33
CA ASP A 60 8.53 -15.33 -11.38
C ASP A 60 8.90 -14.32 -12.48
N VAL A 61 9.40 -13.17 -12.08
CA VAL A 61 9.72 -12.06 -12.99
C VAL A 61 10.71 -12.43 -14.09
N GLU A 62 11.66 -13.35 -13.80
CA GLU A 62 12.71 -13.77 -14.75
C GLU A 62 12.25 -14.91 -15.69
N GLY A 63 11.18 -15.61 -15.34
CA GLY A 63 10.69 -16.77 -16.09
C GLY A 63 9.40 -16.48 -16.84
N SER A 64 8.27 -16.81 -16.23
CA SER A 64 6.93 -16.57 -16.76
C SER A 64 6.15 -15.65 -15.82
N PRO A 65 6.28 -14.33 -15.97
CA PRO A 65 5.72 -13.38 -15.04
C PRO A 65 4.22 -13.54 -14.85
N ALA A 66 3.78 -13.90 -13.64
CA ALA A 66 2.38 -13.96 -13.26
C ALA A 66 2.04 -12.72 -12.42
N ALA A 67 1.26 -11.82 -12.99
CA ALA A 67 0.90 -10.56 -12.35
C ALA A 67 -0.52 -10.62 -11.78
N GLN A 68 -0.64 -10.28 -10.50
CA GLN A 68 -1.90 -10.01 -9.83
C GLN A 68 -2.03 -8.51 -9.62
N ASN A 69 -3.25 -7.98 -9.74
CA ASN A 69 -3.51 -6.58 -9.45
C ASN A 69 -4.67 -6.45 -8.47
N LEU A 70 -4.57 -5.46 -7.59
CA LEU A 70 -5.61 -5.10 -6.65
C LEU A 70 -5.98 -3.64 -6.86
N ALA A 71 -7.25 -3.40 -7.19
CA ALA A 71 -7.79 -2.05 -7.22
C ALA A 71 -8.03 -1.57 -5.79
N LEU A 72 -7.45 -0.44 -5.45
CA LEU A 72 -7.68 0.22 -4.18
C LEU A 72 -8.96 1.06 -4.30
N ARG A 73 -9.82 0.97 -3.30
CA ARG A 73 -11.06 1.77 -3.25
C ARG A 73 -10.79 3.26 -3.10
N ASP A 74 -9.63 3.56 -2.54
CA ASP A 74 -9.24 4.89 -2.10
C ASP A 74 -8.12 5.48 -2.99
N LEU A 75 -7.17 6.16 -2.39
CA LEU A 75 -6.17 6.94 -3.09
C LEU A 75 -4.92 6.10 -3.44
N PRO A 76 -4.09 6.55 -4.40
CA PRO A 76 -2.89 5.84 -4.79
C PRO A 76 -1.89 5.64 -3.66
N LEU A 77 -1.17 4.51 -3.70
CA LEU A 77 -0.01 4.29 -2.85
C LEU A 77 1.23 5.03 -3.40
N ARG A 78 2.12 5.41 -2.50
CA ARG A 78 3.40 6.05 -2.82
C ARG A 78 4.58 5.12 -2.62
N ASP A 79 4.49 4.22 -1.64
CA ASP A 79 5.57 3.31 -1.33
C ASP A 79 5.02 2.00 -0.72
N ILE A 80 5.82 0.95 -0.75
CA ILE A 80 5.47 -0.40 -0.31
C ILE A 80 6.62 -0.96 0.53
N LEU A 81 6.30 -1.86 1.46
CA LEU A 81 7.27 -2.63 2.24
C LEU A 81 6.78 -4.07 2.39
N PHE A 82 7.59 -5.05 2.01
CA PHE A 82 7.35 -6.43 2.42
C PHE A 82 7.74 -6.64 3.89
N VAL A 83 6.78 -7.10 4.68
CA VAL A 83 6.98 -7.51 6.08
C VAL A 83 7.49 -8.93 6.14
N SER A 84 6.96 -9.79 5.29
CA SER A 84 7.36 -11.18 5.09
C SER A 84 7.13 -11.58 3.62
N GLU A 85 7.33 -12.85 3.26
CA GLU A 85 7.04 -13.35 1.92
C GLU A 85 5.57 -13.19 1.53
N LYS A 86 4.66 -13.30 2.49
CA LYS A 86 3.21 -13.30 2.28
C LYS A 86 2.51 -12.06 2.83
N MET A 87 3.23 -11.04 3.29
CA MET A 87 2.65 -9.83 3.85
C MET A 87 3.39 -8.59 3.38
N ALA A 88 2.64 -7.60 2.91
CA ALA A 88 3.15 -6.31 2.49
C ALA A 88 2.33 -5.16 3.11
N ILE A 89 2.96 -4.01 3.28
CA ILE A 89 2.34 -2.77 3.73
C ILE A 89 2.49 -1.72 2.65
N GLY A 90 1.39 -1.11 2.24
CA GLY A 90 1.38 0.03 1.34
C GLY A 90 1.08 1.32 2.09
N VAL A 91 1.71 2.41 1.68
CA VAL A 91 1.50 3.76 2.23
C VAL A 91 1.29 4.77 1.12
N GLY A 92 0.49 5.80 1.37
CA GLY A 92 0.20 6.80 0.34
C GLY A 92 -0.73 7.90 0.80
N PHE A 93 -1.65 8.27 -0.09
CA PHE A 93 -2.53 9.42 0.11
C PHE A 93 -3.66 9.20 1.12
N ASP A 94 -3.90 7.95 1.53
CA ASP A 94 -4.90 7.65 2.57
C ASP A 94 -4.45 8.01 3.99
N CYS A 95 -3.19 8.43 4.15
CA CYS A 95 -2.61 8.85 5.43
C CYS A 95 -2.59 7.73 6.49
N ASN A 96 -2.82 6.49 6.07
CA ASN A 96 -2.89 5.32 6.93
C ASN A 96 -2.26 4.12 6.20
N PRO A 97 -1.33 3.37 6.81
CA PRO A 97 -0.78 2.19 6.18
C PRO A 97 -1.84 1.11 5.92
N LEU A 98 -1.80 0.53 4.72
CA LEU A 98 -2.67 -0.55 4.26
C LEU A 98 -1.93 -1.87 4.33
N ILE A 99 -2.58 -2.91 4.85
CA ILE A 99 -2.01 -4.25 4.96
C ILE A 99 -2.56 -5.13 3.85
N PHE A 100 -1.66 -5.80 3.15
CA PHE A 100 -1.94 -6.81 2.13
C PHE A 100 -1.35 -8.14 2.56
N ALA A 101 -2.05 -9.22 2.27
CA ALA A 101 -1.56 -10.57 2.53
C ALA A 101 -1.89 -11.51 1.37
N ALA A 102 -0.98 -12.45 1.11
CA ALA A 102 -1.19 -13.57 0.23
C ALA A 102 -1.71 -14.77 1.03
N ASP A 103 -2.72 -15.46 0.50
CA ASP A 103 -3.21 -16.71 1.04
C ASP A 103 -2.26 -17.89 0.72
N GLU A 104 -2.69 -19.10 1.04
CA GLU A 104 -1.91 -20.31 0.77
C GLU A 104 -1.74 -20.59 -0.73
N THR A 105 -2.65 -20.09 -1.56
CA THR A 105 -2.59 -20.21 -3.03
C THR A 105 -1.72 -19.16 -3.68
N GLY A 106 -1.24 -18.17 -2.91
CA GLY A 106 -0.47 -17.02 -3.42
C GLY A 106 -1.35 -15.86 -3.88
N LEU A 107 -2.67 -15.91 -3.65
CA LEU A 107 -3.56 -14.82 -4.04
C LEU A 107 -3.49 -13.67 -3.03
N TRP A 108 -3.07 -12.50 -3.49
CA TRP A 108 -2.97 -11.29 -2.69
C TRP A 108 -4.35 -10.63 -2.49
N SER A 109 -4.57 -10.12 -1.29
CA SER A 109 -5.78 -9.37 -0.94
C SER A 109 -5.48 -8.23 0.03
N PHE A 110 -6.34 -7.21 0.02
CA PHE A 110 -6.35 -6.19 1.05
C PHE A 110 -6.95 -6.77 2.33
N VAL A 111 -6.26 -6.59 3.45
CA VAL A 111 -6.68 -7.11 4.76
C VAL A 111 -7.38 -6.02 5.56
N ARG A 112 -6.66 -4.92 5.87
CA ARG A 112 -7.18 -3.81 6.66
C ARG A 112 -6.21 -2.62 6.67
N TYR A 113 -6.66 -1.51 7.23
CA TYR A 113 -5.77 -0.41 7.62
C TYR A 113 -5.04 -0.77 8.93
N LEU A 114 -3.82 -0.28 9.09
CA LEU A 114 -3.03 -0.55 10.29
C LEU A 114 -3.54 0.25 11.49
N ASP A 115 -3.87 1.52 11.30
CA ASP A 115 -4.40 2.39 12.36
C ASP A 115 -5.93 2.44 12.25
N GLU A 116 -6.59 1.49 12.87
CA GLU A 116 -8.05 1.50 13.04
C GLU A 116 -8.40 2.36 14.27
N ARG A 117 -8.54 3.66 14.08
CA ARG A 117 -9.14 4.48 15.13
C ARG A 117 -10.57 4.03 15.38
N LYS A 118 -10.84 3.56 16.58
CA LYS A 118 -12.20 3.45 17.10
C LYS A 118 -12.79 4.85 17.03
N VAL A 119 -13.76 5.05 16.15
CA VAL A 119 -14.54 6.28 16.09
C VAL A 119 -15.32 6.37 17.41
N THR A 120 -14.74 7.00 18.40
CA THR A 120 -15.53 7.50 19.52
C THR A 120 -16.39 8.62 18.93
N PRO A 121 -17.72 8.56 19.03
CA PRO A 121 -18.57 9.65 18.59
C PRO A 121 -18.22 10.87 19.44
N SER A 122 -17.35 11.73 18.91
CA SER A 122 -17.11 13.03 19.53
C SER A 122 -18.35 13.88 19.23
N THR A 123 -19.18 14.07 20.22
CA THR A 123 -20.21 15.11 20.27
C THR A 123 -19.53 16.48 20.33
N SER A 124 -18.83 16.85 19.26
CA SER A 124 -18.30 18.18 19.11
C SER A 124 -19.44 19.07 18.57
N LYS A 125 -19.56 20.30 19.09
CA LYS A 125 -20.55 21.29 18.63
C LYS A 125 -20.51 21.54 17.12
N ALA A 126 -19.42 21.17 16.44
CA ALA A 126 -19.26 21.23 14.98
C ALA A 126 -20.13 20.19 14.25
N SER A 127 -20.38 19.00 14.84
CA SER A 127 -21.25 17.99 14.22
C SER A 127 -22.72 18.37 14.28
N GLN A 128 -23.14 19.11 15.32
CA GLN A 128 -24.52 19.59 15.43
C GLN A 128 -24.82 20.71 14.42
N LEU A 129 -23.81 21.52 14.09
CA LEU A 129 -23.94 22.58 13.07
C LEU A 129 -24.03 22.00 11.66
N SER A 130 -23.25 20.95 11.35
CA SER A 130 -23.31 20.28 10.05
C SER A 130 -24.61 19.50 9.86
N GLU A 131 -25.16 18.92 10.94
CA GLU A 131 -26.46 18.24 10.92
C GLU A 131 -27.62 19.22 10.76
N ALA A 132 -27.54 20.38 11.41
CA ALA A 132 -28.51 21.46 11.27
C ALA A 132 -28.49 22.09 9.88
N LEU A 133 -27.30 22.30 9.29
CA LEU A 133 -27.13 22.77 7.92
C LEU A 133 -27.62 21.74 6.90
N GLY A 134 -27.38 20.46 7.11
CA GLY A 134 -27.89 19.37 6.28
C GLY A 134 -29.43 19.33 6.23
N LYS A 135 -30.09 19.57 7.36
CA LYS A 135 -31.55 19.68 7.45
C LYS A 135 -32.11 20.93 6.77
N LEU A 136 -31.39 22.04 6.80
CA LEU A 136 -31.79 23.30 6.17
C LEU A 136 -31.63 23.27 4.63
N TYR A 137 -30.58 22.67 4.11
CA TYR A 137 -30.31 22.57 2.68
C TYR A 137 -30.92 21.33 2.01
N GLY A 138 -31.35 20.33 2.79
CA GLY A 138 -31.97 19.09 2.29
C GLY A 138 -33.41 19.22 1.81
N GLN A 139 -34.09 20.32 2.11
CA GLN A 139 -35.52 20.50 1.76
C GLN A 139 -35.80 21.01 0.34
N SER A 140 -34.79 21.30 -0.47
CA SER A 140 -34.98 21.88 -1.82
C SER A 140 -34.61 20.99 -3.01
N ARG A 141 -34.38 19.68 -2.82
CA ARG A 141 -34.18 18.75 -3.95
C ARG A 141 -34.97 17.47 -3.75
N GLN A 142 -36.24 17.53 -4.15
CA GLN A 142 -37.02 16.35 -4.52
C GLN A 142 -36.61 15.96 -5.94
N GLY A 143 -35.80 14.93 -6.05
CA GLY A 143 -35.31 14.40 -7.32
C GLY A 143 -34.53 13.10 -7.06
N SER A 144 -35.23 11.99 -7.21
CA SER A 144 -34.82 10.60 -7.25
C SER A 144 -33.38 10.31 -7.64
N SER A 145 -32.62 9.71 -6.71
CA SER A 145 -31.78 8.52 -6.93
C SER A 145 -31.19 8.10 -5.58
N SER A 146 -31.49 6.88 -5.21
CA SER A 146 -31.01 6.22 -3.99
C SER A 146 -29.55 5.76 -4.18
N ASP A 147 -28.61 6.70 -4.19
CA ASP A 147 -27.23 6.42 -3.90
C ASP A 147 -27.05 6.67 -2.40
N THR A 148 -27.04 5.60 -1.63
CA THR A 148 -26.55 5.60 -0.26
C THR A 148 -25.08 5.93 -0.31
N VAL A 149 -24.75 7.22 -0.22
CA VAL A 149 -23.40 7.68 0.04
C VAL A 149 -23.05 7.18 1.44
N GLU A 150 -22.34 6.06 1.52
CA GLU A 150 -21.73 5.64 2.77
C GLU A 150 -20.88 6.81 3.28
N PRO A 151 -21.01 7.19 4.55
CA PRO A 151 -20.21 8.26 5.12
C PRO A 151 -18.74 7.90 4.93
N SER A 152 -18.01 8.74 4.19
CA SER A 152 -16.58 8.59 3.98
C SER A 152 -15.91 8.41 5.35
N LYS A 153 -15.29 7.24 5.58
CA LYS A 153 -14.52 6.98 6.79
C LYS A 153 -13.56 8.14 7.01
N PRO A 154 -13.41 8.65 8.24
CA PRO A 154 -12.51 9.75 8.49
C PRO A 154 -11.09 9.34 8.06
N ARG A 155 -10.59 9.98 7.01
CA ARG A 155 -9.21 9.84 6.57
C ARG A 155 -8.33 10.43 7.66
N GLY A 156 -7.30 9.70 8.04
CA GLY A 156 -6.32 10.14 9.01
C GLY A 156 -6.16 9.17 10.17
N GLY A 157 -4.94 9.01 10.56
CA GLY A 157 -4.47 8.19 11.64
C GLY A 157 -3.37 8.95 12.38
N ALA A 158 -2.24 8.31 12.58
CA ALA A 158 -1.02 8.95 13.07
C ALA A 158 -0.52 10.05 12.12
N HIS A 159 -0.74 9.88 10.80
CA HIS A 159 -0.49 10.90 9.78
C HIS A 159 -1.75 11.67 9.40
N GLU A 160 -1.57 12.96 9.08
CA GLU A 160 -2.64 13.88 8.65
C GLU A 160 -2.54 14.26 7.17
N ASN A 161 -1.47 13.84 6.50
CA ASN A 161 -1.24 14.06 5.08
C ASN A 161 -0.57 12.82 4.46
N CYS A 162 -0.38 12.83 3.15
CA CYS A 162 0.19 11.74 2.38
C CYS A 162 1.48 11.19 3.02
N ILE A 163 1.54 9.88 3.21
CA ILE A 163 2.73 9.16 3.62
C ILE A 163 3.58 8.91 2.37
N THR A 164 4.80 9.42 2.36
CA THR A 164 5.66 9.43 1.18
C THR A 164 6.70 8.32 1.16
N CYS A 165 7.04 7.79 2.34
CA CYS A 165 8.11 6.79 2.47
C CYS A 165 7.80 5.82 3.62
N ILE A 166 8.22 4.57 3.44
CA ILE A 166 8.18 3.52 4.45
C ILE A 166 9.54 2.82 4.51
N VAL A 167 10.11 2.67 5.71
CA VAL A 167 11.45 2.11 5.92
C VAL A 167 11.42 1.06 7.03
N PRO A 168 11.93 -0.17 6.79
CA PRO A 168 11.99 -1.21 7.82
C PRO A 168 13.00 -0.85 8.90
N LEU A 169 12.65 -1.11 10.16
CA LEU A 169 13.56 -1.05 11.30
C LEU A 169 13.97 -2.48 11.67
N ARG A 170 15.02 -2.99 11.04
CA ARG A 170 15.51 -4.35 11.25
C ARG A 170 16.55 -4.37 12.37
N LYS A 171 16.52 -5.41 13.20
CA LYS A 171 17.59 -5.77 14.12
C LYS A 171 18.33 -6.99 13.57
N GLY A 172 19.57 -6.81 13.12
CA GLY A 172 20.39 -7.90 12.60
C GLY A 172 19.88 -8.47 11.26
N SER A 173 19.95 -9.78 11.08
CA SER A 173 19.57 -10.51 9.84
C SER A 173 18.14 -11.05 9.86
N GLU A 174 17.22 -10.41 10.58
CA GLU A 174 15.83 -10.87 10.64
C GLU A 174 15.16 -10.80 9.25
N SER A 175 14.56 -11.91 8.82
CA SER A 175 13.81 -12.01 7.56
C SER A 175 12.43 -11.35 7.64
N ILE A 176 11.86 -11.24 8.84
CA ILE A 176 10.55 -10.66 9.10
C ILE A 176 10.72 -9.25 9.69
N VAL A 177 10.00 -8.30 9.11
CA VAL A 177 9.99 -6.92 9.61
C VAL A 177 8.95 -6.79 10.72
N LYS A 178 9.39 -6.61 11.95
CA LYS A 178 8.51 -6.40 13.11
C LYS A 178 8.19 -4.93 13.35
N ARG A 179 9.09 -4.04 12.99
CA ARG A 179 8.96 -2.59 13.18
C ARG A 179 9.37 -1.86 11.91
N PHE A 180 8.69 -0.77 11.63
CA PHE A 180 9.03 0.12 10.52
C PHE A 180 8.71 1.57 10.88
N SER A 181 9.23 2.49 10.10
CA SER A 181 8.89 3.91 10.21
C SER A 181 8.29 4.42 8.91
N THR A 182 7.43 5.42 9.03
CA THR A 182 6.86 6.15 7.91
C THR A 182 7.16 7.63 8.06
N SER A 183 7.30 8.33 6.94
CA SER A 183 7.36 9.79 6.90
C SER A 183 6.30 10.34 5.93
N GLY A 184 5.73 11.49 6.25
CA GLY A 184 4.65 12.09 5.50
C GLY A 184 4.83 13.57 5.21
N LEU A 185 3.98 14.10 4.32
CA LEU A 185 3.92 15.53 3.98
C LEU A 185 3.40 16.40 5.13
N ASP A 186 2.94 15.79 6.22
CA ASP A 186 2.58 16.44 7.47
C ASP A 186 3.81 16.76 8.36
N GLY A 187 5.02 16.43 7.89
CA GLY A 187 6.27 16.64 8.62
C GLY A 187 6.49 15.64 9.75
N LYS A 188 5.65 14.62 9.88
CA LYS A 188 5.75 13.60 10.94
C LYS A 188 6.59 12.42 10.50
N ILE A 189 7.31 11.85 11.46
CA ILE A 189 7.90 10.51 11.38
C ILE A 189 7.21 9.65 12.43
N VAL A 190 6.60 8.54 11.99
CA VAL A 190 5.87 7.63 12.88
C VAL A 190 6.55 6.28 12.88
N VAL A 191 6.75 5.71 14.06
CA VAL A 191 7.29 4.36 14.25
C VAL A 191 6.13 3.41 14.58
N TRP A 192 6.06 2.34 13.83
CA TRP A 192 5.02 1.31 13.95
C TRP A 192 5.62 0.03 14.49
N ASP A 193 4.92 -0.62 15.41
CA ASP A 193 5.27 -1.91 15.97
C ASP A 193 4.18 -2.93 15.62
N LEU A 194 4.51 -3.88 14.76
CA LEU A 194 3.55 -4.86 14.24
C LEU A 194 3.18 -5.93 15.27
N GLU A 195 4.06 -6.23 16.23
CA GLU A 195 3.77 -7.25 17.25
C GLU A 195 2.57 -6.88 18.12
N ASN A 196 2.32 -5.57 18.29
CA ASN A 196 1.20 -5.06 19.05
C ASN A 196 -0.08 -4.89 18.22
N HIS A 197 0.01 -5.01 16.90
CA HIS A 197 -1.12 -4.72 15.99
C HIS A 197 -1.55 -5.91 15.13
N ILE A 198 -0.66 -6.89 14.89
CA ILE A 198 -0.94 -7.98 13.93
C ILE A 198 -0.26 -9.28 14.37
N THR A 199 -0.99 -10.41 14.21
CA THR A 199 -0.37 -11.74 14.20
C THR A 199 0.27 -11.94 12.83
N ILE A 200 1.60 -11.91 12.76
CA ILE A 200 2.34 -12.14 11.51
C ILE A 200 2.36 -13.64 11.25
N PRO A 201 1.83 -14.15 10.13
CA PRO A 201 1.97 -15.57 9.77
C PRO A 201 3.45 -15.92 9.57
N LYS A 202 3.84 -17.08 10.10
CA LYS A 202 5.20 -17.60 9.97
C LYS A 202 5.41 -18.21 8.59
#